data_a96aab651ad02cb284b628153e75bde2
#
_entry.id   a96aab651ad02cb284b628153e75bde2
#
_cell.length_a   1.000
_cell.length_b   1.000
_cell.length_c   1.000
_cell.angle_alpha   90.00
_cell.angle_beta   90.00
_cell.angle_gamma   90.00
#
_symmetry.space_group_name_H-M   'P 1'
#
loop_
_entity.id
_entity.type
_entity.pdbx_description
1 polymer ?
#
loop_
_entity_poly.entity_id
_entity_poly.type
_entity_poly.pdbx_seq_one_letter_code
_entity_poly.pdbx_strand_id
1 'polypeptide(L)'
;MTDADVLVYLKRNYIYDAERGKLVRRETGRVVKGTNRGHYMSCDIKKRSKVMHFSYHHAVWAVVHGRLPTQIDHINGDKTDNRIENLREVSGSENMLNMVHRWRPNARTGLPGVYKYRSGFRIKTCKKRFRFPDKFEAFHALVLLGRMFKEN
;
A
#
# COMPACT_ATOMS: atom_id res chain seq x y z
N MET A 1 -22.92 -3.37 0.52
CA MET A 1 -22.17 -4.54 0.09
C MET A 1 -21.11 -4.76 1.14
N THR A 2 -21.16 -5.91 1.79
CA THR A 2 -20.19 -6.28 2.83
C THR A 2 -18.86 -6.74 2.20
N ASP A 3 -17.79 -6.81 2.99
CA ASP A 3 -16.50 -7.35 2.53
C ASP A 3 -16.63 -8.80 2.03
N ALA A 4 -17.50 -9.58 2.67
CA ALA A 4 -17.82 -10.93 2.23
C ALA A 4 -18.46 -10.96 0.83
N ASP A 5 -19.38 -10.04 0.54
CA ASP A 5 -19.99 -9.93 -0.80
C ASP A 5 -18.94 -9.58 -1.88
N VAL A 6 -17.98 -8.70 -1.53
CA VAL A 6 -16.88 -8.30 -2.43
C VAL A 6 -16.02 -9.52 -2.75
N LEU A 7 -15.63 -10.27 -1.72
CA LEU A 7 -14.78 -11.45 -1.86
C LEU A 7 -15.43 -12.52 -2.72
N VAL A 8 -16.70 -12.83 -2.45
CA VAL A 8 -17.49 -13.80 -3.24
C VAL A 8 -17.57 -13.33 -4.70
N TYR A 9 -17.82 -12.04 -4.93
CA TYR A 9 -17.87 -11.48 -6.29
C TYR A 9 -16.54 -11.61 -7.01
N LEU A 10 -15.43 -11.27 -6.34
CA LEU A 10 -14.08 -11.34 -6.92
C LEU A 10 -13.74 -12.79 -7.33
N LYS A 11 -13.90 -13.74 -6.42
CA LYS A 11 -13.62 -15.17 -6.68
C LYS A 11 -14.49 -15.78 -7.78
N ARG A 12 -15.75 -15.37 -7.84
CA ARG A 12 -16.67 -15.88 -8.86
C ARG A 12 -16.35 -15.38 -10.26
N ASN A 13 -15.90 -14.14 -10.40
CA ASN A 13 -15.78 -13.47 -11.69
C ASN A 13 -14.35 -13.38 -12.23
N TYR A 14 -13.35 -13.59 -11.37
CA TYR A 14 -11.94 -13.40 -11.76
C TYR A 14 -11.09 -14.61 -11.40
N ILE A 15 -10.03 -14.80 -12.17
CA ILE A 15 -8.89 -15.68 -11.88
C ILE A 15 -7.62 -14.86 -11.95
N TYR A 16 -6.61 -15.31 -11.24
CA TYR A 16 -5.27 -14.74 -11.33
C TYR A 16 -4.44 -15.52 -12.35
N ASP A 17 -3.91 -14.83 -13.34
CA ASP A 17 -2.96 -15.34 -14.32
C ASP A 17 -1.53 -15.08 -13.77
N ALA A 18 -0.88 -16.12 -13.30
CA ALA A 18 0.44 -16.03 -12.67
C ALA A 18 1.54 -15.62 -13.64
N GLU A 19 1.49 -16.07 -14.90
CA GLU A 19 2.50 -15.73 -15.92
C GLU A 19 2.51 -14.23 -16.23
N ARG A 20 1.32 -13.64 -16.30
CA ARG A 20 1.14 -12.21 -16.60
C ARG A 20 1.07 -11.32 -15.37
N GLY A 21 0.91 -11.89 -14.17
CA GLY A 21 0.68 -11.13 -12.95
C GLY A 21 -0.62 -10.31 -12.98
N LYS A 22 -1.66 -10.82 -13.63
CA LYS A 22 -2.89 -10.05 -13.89
C LYS A 22 -4.15 -10.83 -13.57
N LEU A 23 -5.21 -10.07 -13.28
CA LEU A 23 -6.56 -10.63 -13.18
C LEU A 23 -7.17 -10.82 -14.56
N VAL A 24 -7.84 -11.94 -14.75
CA VAL A 24 -8.56 -12.31 -15.96
C VAL A 24 -10.02 -12.58 -15.60
N ARG A 25 -10.95 -12.12 -16.42
CA ARG A 25 -12.38 -12.44 -16.26
C ARG A 25 -12.64 -13.89 -16.63
N ARG A 26 -13.25 -14.65 -15.73
CA ARG A 26 -13.59 -16.09 -15.97
C ARG A 26 -14.47 -16.28 -17.19
N GLU A 27 -15.48 -15.41 -17.36
CA GLU A 27 -16.47 -15.56 -18.42
C GLU A 27 -15.91 -15.29 -19.82
N THR A 28 -15.01 -14.28 -19.94
CA THR A 28 -14.58 -13.79 -21.27
C THR A 28 -13.12 -14.04 -21.57
N GLY A 29 -12.33 -14.54 -20.61
CA GLY A 29 -10.89 -14.68 -20.75
C GLY A 29 -10.13 -13.35 -20.90
N ARG A 30 -10.80 -12.20 -20.77
CA ARG A 30 -10.18 -10.90 -20.97
C ARG A 30 -9.41 -10.44 -19.74
N VAL A 31 -8.19 -9.97 -19.97
CA VAL A 31 -7.38 -9.34 -18.93
C VAL A 31 -8.07 -8.08 -18.39
N VAL A 32 -8.14 -7.97 -17.08
CA VAL A 32 -8.65 -6.77 -16.40
C VAL A 32 -7.60 -5.67 -16.53
N LYS A 33 -7.93 -4.63 -17.28
CA LYS A 33 -7.06 -3.45 -17.39
C LYS A 33 -7.19 -2.64 -16.10
N GLY A 34 -6.06 -2.45 -15.41
CA GLY A 34 -5.99 -1.48 -14.32
C GLY A 34 -5.94 -0.06 -14.88
N THR A 35 -6.57 0.87 -14.19
CA THR A 35 -6.47 2.30 -14.48
C THR A 35 -5.52 2.91 -13.47
N ASN A 36 -4.52 3.66 -13.94
CA ASN A 36 -3.63 4.40 -13.05
C ASN A 36 -4.38 5.61 -12.48
N ARG A 37 -4.59 5.58 -11.16
CA ARG A 37 -5.20 6.68 -10.41
C ARG A 37 -4.18 7.24 -9.42
N GLY A 38 -3.27 8.05 -9.92
CA GLY A 38 -2.16 8.61 -9.13
C GLY A 38 -1.05 7.59 -8.90
N HIS A 39 -0.90 7.11 -7.68
CA HIS A 39 0.23 6.23 -7.31
C HIS A 39 -0.07 4.73 -7.40
N TYR A 40 -1.32 4.32 -7.58
CA TYR A 40 -1.73 2.91 -7.59
C TYR A 40 -2.63 2.60 -8.77
N MET A 41 -2.51 1.37 -9.23
CA MET A 41 -3.48 0.83 -10.17
C MET A 41 -4.80 0.52 -9.45
N SER A 42 -5.93 0.85 -10.08
CA SER A 42 -7.26 0.48 -9.65
C SER A 42 -7.99 -0.28 -10.74
N CYS A 43 -8.90 -1.15 -10.34
CA CYS A 43 -9.83 -1.81 -11.24
C CYS A 43 -11.27 -1.48 -10.86
N ASP A 44 -12.11 -1.37 -11.87
CA ASP A 44 -13.53 -1.15 -11.69
C ASP A 44 -14.26 -2.49 -11.72
N ILE A 45 -14.93 -2.77 -10.63
CA ILE A 45 -15.77 -3.96 -10.48
C ILE A 45 -17.21 -3.52 -10.67
N LYS A 46 -17.85 -4.01 -11.75
CA LYS A 46 -19.24 -3.71 -12.05
C LYS A 46 -20.14 -4.81 -11.49
N LYS A 47 -21.04 -4.46 -10.55
CA LYS A 47 -22.10 -5.35 -10.07
C LYS A 47 -23.44 -4.66 -10.27
N ARG A 48 -24.25 -5.16 -11.21
CA ARG A 48 -25.51 -4.53 -11.67
C ARG A 48 -25.23 -3.09 -12.11
N SER A 49 -25.96 -2.12 -11.58
CA SER A 49 -25.81 -0.69 -11.89
C SER A 49 -24.71 0.03 -11.07
N LYS A 50 -24.05 -0.65 -10.14
CA LYS A 50 -23.01 -0.05 -9.29
C LYS A 50 -21.61 -0.39 -9.79
N VAL A 51 -20.78 0.65 -9.92
CA VAL A 51 -19.35 0.51 -10.18
C VAL A 51 -18.63 0.70 -8.84
N MET A 52 -17.80 -0.27 -8.48
CA MET A 52 -16.92 -0.17 -7.31
C MET A 52 -15.48 -0.02 -7.78
N HIS A 53 -14.83 1.00 -7.25
CA HIS A 53 -13.39 1.17 -7.43
C HIS A 53 -12.66 0.34 -6.38
N PHE A 54 -11.79 -0.54 -6.84
CA PHE A 54 -11.03 -1.42 -5.97
C PHE A 54 -9.54 -1.32 -6.32
N SER A 55 -8.67 -1.29 -5.31
CA SER A 55 -7.23 -1.31 -5.57
C SER A 55 -6.84 -2.63 -6.23
N TYR A 56 -6.11 -2.56 -7.34
CA TYR A 56 -5.81 -3.73 -8.17
C TYR A 56 -5.03 -4.81 -7.39
N HIS A 57 -4.00 -4.42 -6.63
CA HIS A 57 -3.23 -5.32 -5.79
C HIS A 57 -4.07 -5.99 -4.69
N HIS A 58 -5.06 -5.29 -4.10
CA HIS A 58 -6.00 -5.90 -3.15
C HIS A 58 -6.91 -6.91 -3.84
N ALA A 59 -7.34 -6.65 -5.08
CA ALA A 59 -8.13 -7.59 -5.85
C ALA A 59 -7.34 -8.86 -6.22
N VAL A 60 -6.06 -8.70 -6.63
CA VAL A 60 -5.15 -9.82 -6.88
C VAL A 60 -5.00 -10.67 -5.62
N TRP A 61 -4.67 -10.03 -4.49
CA TRP A 61 -4.51 -10.72 -3.21
C TRP A 61 -5.76 -11.49 -2.80
N ALA A 62 -6.93 -10.85 -2.90
CA ALA A 62 -8.20 -11.45 -2.52
C ALA A 62 -8.57 -12.68 -3.39
N VAL A 63 -8.26 -12.63 -4.69
CA VAL A 63 -8.50 -13.76 -5.60
C VAL A 63 -7.58 -14.93 -5.28
N VAL A 64 -6.30 -14.68 -5.00
CA VAL A 64 -5.30 -15.72 -4.72
C VAL A 64 -5.47 -16.31 -3.33
N HIS A 65 -5.53 -15.46 -2.28
CA HIS A 65 -5.55 -15.92 -0.89
C HIS A 65 -6.96 -16.17 -0.34
N GLY A 66 -7.99 -15.76 -1.07
CA GLY A 66 -9.37 -16.01 -0.67
C GLY A 66 -9.89 -15.18 0.50
N ARG A 67 -9.20 -14.12 0.84
CA ARG A 67 -9.56 -13.14 1.88
C ARG A 67 -9.12 -11.73 1.48
N LEU A 68 -9.82 -10.74 2.00
CA LEU A 68 -9.40 -9.35 1.82
C LEU A 68 -8.20 -9.05 2.73
N PRO A 69 -7.17 -8.35 2.23
CA PRO A 69 -6.03 -7.96 3.04
C PRO A 69 -6.35 -6.71 3.86
N THR A 70 -5.68 -6.55 5.00
CA THR A 70 -5.74 -5.30 5.77
C THR A 70 -4.96 -4.19 5.05
N GLN A 71 -3.73 -4.48 4.68
CA GLN A 71 -2.87 -3.58 3.91
C GLN A 71 -1.87 -4.38 3.09
N ILE A 72 -1.62 -3.93 1.85
CA ILE A 72 -0.63 -4.56 0.95
C ILE A 72 0.51 -3.59 0.67
N ASP A 73 1.72 -4.12 0.73
CA ASP A 73 2.94 -3.45 0.31
C ASP A 73 3.56 -4.16 -0.91
N HIS A 74 4.21 -3.39 -1.79
CA HIS A 74 4.97 -3.90 -2.92
C HIS A 74 6.43 -4.07 -2.52
N ILE A 75 6.93 -5.31 -2.52
CA ILE A 75 8.27 -5.68 -2.03
C ILE A 75 9.36 -4.89 -2.77
N ASN A 76 9.27 -4.81 -4.10
CA ASN A 76 10.22 -4.07 -4.93
C ASN A 76 9.99 -2.54 -4.96
N GLY A 77 8.89 -2.05 -4.36
CA GLY A 77 8.49 -0.64 -4.36
C GLY A 77 7.81 -0.15 -5.65
N ASP A 78 7.73 -0.97 -6.69
CA ASP A 78 6.99 -0.65 -7.90
C ASP A 78 5.50 -0.96 -7.72
N LYS A 79 4.71 0.08 -7.61
CA LYS A 79 3.26 0.00 -7.41
C LYS A 79 2.47 -0.45 -8.63
N THR A 80 3.13 -0.63 -9.76
CA THR A 80 2.54 -1.14 -10.99
C THR A 80 2.75 -2.65 -11.18
N ASP A 81 3.73 -3.22 -10.46
CA ASP A 81 4.03 -4.65 -10.46
C ASP A 81 3.16 -5.38 -9.43
N ASN A 82 2.02 -5.86 -9.88
CA ASN A 82 1.02 -6.55 -9.04
C ASN A 82 1.13 -8.09 -9.11
N ARG A 83 2.28 -8.62 -9.46
CA ARG A 83 2.54 -10.06 -9.33
C ARG A 83 2.48 -10.47 -7.87
N ILE A 84 1.90 -11.64 -7.61
CA ILE A 84 1.65 -12.08 -6.22
C ILE A 84 2.95 -12.21 -5.42
N GLU A 85 4.05 -12.60 -6.06
CA GLU A 85 5.38 -12.73 -5.45
C GLU A 85 5.93 -11.38 -4.98
N ASN A 86 5.46 -10.28 -5.59
CA ASN A 86 5.84 -8.92 -5.23
C ASN A 86 4.90 -8.28 -4.20
N LEU A 87 3.81 -8.94 -3.85
CA LEU A 87 2.84 -8.44 -2.88
C LEU A 87 3.04 -9.11 -1.53
N ARG A 88 2.98 -8.35 -0.47
CA ARG A 88 2.94 -8.86 0.91
C ARG A 88 1.90 -8.12 1.73
N GLU A 89 1.22 -8.85 2.59
CA GLU A 89 0.38 -8.23 3.60
C GLU A 89 1.24 -7.70 4.73
N VAL A 90 0.96 -6.50 5.16
CA VAL A 90 1.70 -5.81 6.22
C VAL A 90 0.74 -5.15 7.20
N SER A 91 1.17 -5.04 8.44
CA SER A 91 0.51 -4.15 9.40
C SER A 91 0.77 -2.68 9.05
N GLY A 92 -0.06 -1.78 9.57
CA GLY A 92 0.16 -0.33 9.39
C GLY A 92 1.52 0.13 9.90
N SER A 93 2.02 -0.52 10.96
CA SER A 93 3.33 -0.25 11.56
C SER A 93 4.48 -0.67 10.64
N GLU A 94 4.40 -1.88 10.09
CA GLU A 94 5.40 -2.38 9.14
C GLU A 94 5.44 -1.54 7.86
N ASN A 95 4.28 -1.15 7.34
CA ASN A 95 4.23 -0.31 6.16
C ASN A 95 4.85 1.07 6.41
N MET A 96 4.65 1.64 7.59
CA MET A 96 5.29 2.90 7.97
C MET A 96 6.82 2.78 8.02
N LEU A 97 7.35 1.66 8.54
CA LEU A 97 8.80 1.39 8.56
C LEU A 97 9.36 1.21 7.15
N ASN A 98 8.67 0.47 6.30
CA ASN A 98 9.05 0.31 4.90
C ASN A 98 9.08 1.65 4.15
N MET A 99 8.17 2.56 4.47
CA MET A 99 8.20 3.93 3.94
C MET A 99 9.44 4.71 4.40
N VAL A 100 9.85 4.57 5.67
CA VAL A 100 11.06 5.25 6.19
C VAL A 100 12.31 4.80 5.42
N HIS A 101 12.46 3.51 5.16
CA HIS A 101 13.58 2.97 4.38
C HIS A 101 13.57 3.40 2.91
N ARG A 102 12.41 3.69 2.34
CA ARG A 102 12.23 4.16 0.95
C ARG A 102 12.25 5.67 0.81
N TRP A 103 12.22 6.42 1.91
CA TRP A 103 12.23 7.87 1.84
C TRP A 103 13.56 8.37 1.29
N ARG A 104 13.50 9.11 0.21
CA ARG A 104 14.66 9.85 -0.27
C ARG A 104 15.07 10.85 0.80
N PRO A 105 16.38 11.05 1.03
CA PRO A 105 16.85 12.09 1.92
C PRO A 105 16.19 13.43 1.56
N ASN A 106 15.67 14.11 2.56
CA ASN A 106 15.14 15.46 2.35
C ASN A 106 16.28 16.39 1.93
N ALA A 107 16.13 17.12 0.83
CA ALA A 107 17.19 17.97 0.27
C ALA A 107 17.73 19.00 1.26
N ARG A 108 16.93 19.46 2.25
CA ARG A 108 17.35 20.45 3.26
C ARG A 108 17.94 19.86 4.52
N THR A 109 17.60 18.65 4.89
CA THR A 109 18.03 18.02 6.16
C THR A 109 19.01 16.89 5.95
N GLY A 110 19.06 16.32 4.74
CA GLY A 110 19.81 15.11 4.42
C GLY A 110 19.25 13.83 5.05
N LEU A 111 18.16 13.93 5.83
CA LEU A 111 17.57 12.80 6.55
C LEU A 111 16.14 12.51 6.05
N PRO A 112 15.79 11.26 5.78
CA PRO A 112 14.45 10.91 5.34
C PRO A 112 13.43 11.18 6.45
N GLY A 113 12.27 11.72 6.08
CA GLY A 113 11.16 11.98 7.01
C GLY A 113 11.36 13.10 8.02
N VAL A 114 12.50 13.77 7.99
CA VAL A 114 12.81 14.92 8.83
C VAL A 114 12.72 16.19 8.00
N TYR A 115 11.98 17.18 8.49
CA TYR A 115 11.72 18.44 7.80
C TYR A 115 12.21 19.62 8.61
N LYS A 116 12.83 20.60 7.97
CA LYS A 116 13.16 21.90 8.59
C LYS A 116 11.85 22.63 8.93
N TYR A 117 11.76 23.19 10.14
CA TYR A 117 10.59 23.92 10.59
C TYR A 117 10.99 25.04 11.56
N ARG A 118 10.84 26.29 11.15
CA ARG A 118 11.30 27.46 11.93
C ARG A 118 12.76 27.29 12.37
N SER A 119 13.03 27.42 13.65
CA SER A 119 14.38 27.25 14.23
C SER A 119 14.77 25.79 14.50
N GLY A 120 13.87 24.82 14.26
CA GLY A 120 14.10 23.40 14.57
C GLY A 120 13.75 22.46 13.43
N PHE A 121 13.42 21.23 13.80
CA PHE A 121 13.08 20.14 12.90
C PHE A 121 11.77 19.49 13.34
N ARG A 122 11.08 18.88 12.41
CA ARG A 122 9.85 18.11 12.69
C ARG A 122 9.84 16.78 11.95
N ILE A 123 9.18 15.83 12.57
CA ILE A 123 8.70 14.63 11.91
C ILE A 123 7.17 14.65 11.84
N LYS A 124 6.61 14.00 10.82
CA LYS A 124 5.18 13.83 10.63
C LYS A 124 4.89 12.34 10.62
N THR A 125 4.11 11.87 11.58
CA THR A 125 3.51 10.53 11.55
C THR A 125 2.09 10.62 11.00
N CYS A 126 1.44 9.47 10.78
CA CYS A 126 0.05 9.43 10.30
C CYS A 126 -0.94 10.16 11.21
N LYS A 127 -0.67 10.24 12.52
CA LYS A 127 -1.59 10.85 13.51
C LYS A 127 -1.06 12.11 14.18
N LYS A 128 0.27 12.29 14.28
CA LYS A 128 0.88 13.38 15.07
C LYS A 128 2.06 14.03 14.37
N ARG A 129 2.35 15.26 14.78
CA ARG A 129 3.55 16.02 14.37
C ARG A 129 4.36 16.29 15.63
N PHE A 130 5.65 15.96 15.59
CA PHE A 130 6.58 16.21 16.69
C PHE A 130 7.63 17.22 16.23
N ARG A 131 8.13 18.03 17.16
CA ARG A 131 9.15 19.05 16.92
C ARG A 131 10.38 18.75 17.76
N PHE A 132 11.56 19.01 17.19
CA PHE A 132 12.83 18.75 17.79
C PHE A 132 13.79 19.92 17.53
N PRO A 133 14.69 20.27 18.44
CA PRO A 133 15.71 21.26 18.20
C PRO A 133 16.76 20.78 17.19
N ASP A 134 17.08 19.50 17.20
CA ASP A 134 18.11 18.88 16.37
C ASP A 134 17.53 17.88 15.36
N LYS A 135 18.18 17.77 14.19
CA LYS A 135 17.73 16.89 13.10
C LYS A 135 17.99 15.39 13.37
N PHE A 136 19.06 15.08 14.12
CA PHE A 136 19.37 13.69 14.45
C PHE A 136 18.46 13.18 15.57
N GLU A 137 18.11 14.01 16.55
CA GLU A 137 17.08 13.69 17.53
C GLU A 137 15.72 13.44 16.85
N ALA A 138 15.35 14.30 15.89
CA ALA A 138 14.13 14.10 15.11
C ALA A 138 14.16 12.77 14.35
N PHE A 139 15.28 12.42 13.74
CA PHE A 139 15.44 11.17 13.01
C PHE A 139 15.43 9.95 13.93
N HIS A 140 16.14 10.03 15.06
CA HIS A 140 16.17 8.97 16.08
C HIS A 140 14.76 8.71 16.65
N ALA A 141 14.03 9.77 16.98
CA ALA A 141 12.64 9.64 17.41
C ALA A 141 11.74 9.00 16.35
N LEU A 142 11.94 9.31 15.06
CA LEU A 142 11.20 8.69 13.97
C LEU A 142 11.48 7.17 13.88
N VAL A 143 12.73 6.77 14.04
CA VAL A 143 13.14 5.36 14.04
C VAL A 143 12.58 4.63 15.27
N LEU A 144 12.63 5.23 16.45
CA LEU A 144 12.08 4.66 17.68
C LEU A 144 10.56 4.49 17.59
N LEU A 145 9.84 5.51 17.12
CA LEU A 145 8.40 5.41 16.89
C LEU A 145 8.07 4.28 15.90
N GLY A 146 8.89 4.10 14.88
CA GLY A 146 8.74 2.99 13.95
C GLY A 146 8.98 1.62 14.62
N ARG A 147 9.91 1.51 15.59
CA ARG A 147 10.17 0.26 16.34
C ARG A 147 9.09 -0.05 17.37
N MET A 148 8.59 0.96 18.08
CA MET A 148 7.52 0.78 19.08
C MET A 148 6.22 0.23 18.49
N PHE A 149 6.00 0.40 17.19
CA PHE A 149 4.85 -0.18 16.50
C PHE A 149 5.08 -1.61 15.99
N LYS A 150 6.29 -2.18 16.19
CA LYS A 150 6.59 -3.59 15.88
C LYS A 150 6.31 -4.56 17.02
N GLU A 151 6.25 -4.06 18.26
CA GLU A 151 6.19 -4.87 19.47
C GLU A 151 4.77 -5.00 20.06
N ASN A 152 3.77 -4.45 19.39
CA ASN A 152 2.35 -4.58 19.71
C ASN A 152 1.60 -5.06 18.45
#